data_23f711d4bcce44816e882ea5241d1ebe
#
_entry.id   23f711d4bcce44816e882ea5241d1ebe
#
_cell.length_a   1.000
_cell.length_b   1.000
_cell.length_c   1.000
_cell.angle_alpha   90.00
_cell.angle_beta   90.00
_cell.angle_gamma   90.00
#
_symmetry.space_group_name_H-M   'P 1'
#
loop_
_entity.id
_entity.type
_entity.pdbx_description
1 polymer ?
#
loop_
_entity_poly.entity_id
_entity_poly.type
_entity_poly.pdbx_seq_one_letter_code
_entity_poly.pdbx_strand_id
1 'polypeptide(L)'
;MVDAILGLQWGDEGKGKIVDYFAPKYDVIARFQGGPNAGHTLYVGDKKVVLHQIPSGVFHEQTVNLIGNGVVLDPVTLKRECEIVASFGVDVKKNLFISQRTNIIVPTHRALDKASELAKGNDKIGSTLKGIGPAYMDKTGRNALRVGDLLDNDFKKSYTQLKQKHLQLLGNFNFQEDISGWEEEFFEAIEFLQQLNIVNGEYFINDKIAKGKKVLAEGAQGSMLDVDFGTFPFVTSSNTTSSGICSGLGIAPQKIRDIIGVTKAYCTRVGSGPFPTELNDATGEELRKLGSEFGATTGRPRRCGWIDLVALKYACMINGVTKVIMTKADILDNFKELEVCTAYNIGGKELQEVPFQMMHKNIVPVLKSFSGWNCNTIAAKTVAELPEKMKTYVNYINQYIGVNVSHISNGPGREQIIHVG
;
A
#
# COMPACT_ATOMS: atom_id res chain seq x y z
N MET A 1 18.80 -12.89 -2.34
CA MET A 1 17.92 -12.37 -3.41
C MET A 1 16.70 -11.75 -2.79
N VAL A 2 16.11 -10.76 -3.42
CA VAL A 2 14.96 -9.99 -2.93
C VAL A 2 13.76 -10.29 -3.82
N ASP A 3 12.64 -10.66 -3.23
CA ASP A 3 11.34 -10.69 -3.89
C ASP A 3 10.50 -9.52 -3.37
N ALA A 4 9.50 -9.09 -4.12
CA ALA A 4 8.66 -7.97 -3.73
C ALA A 4 7.17 -8.29 -3.86
N ILE A 5 6.37 -7.73 -2.96
CA ILE A 5 4.90 -7.74 -3.05
C ILE A 5 4.42 -6.30 -3.25
N LEU A 6 3.75 -6.05 -4.36
CA LEU A 6 3.25 -4.75 -4.79
C LEU A 6 1.74 -4.79 -5.08
N GLY A 7 1.03 -3.68 -4.81
CA GLY A 7 -0.33 -3.50 -5.28
C GLY A 7 -0.36 -3.05 -6.75
N LEU A 8 -1.25 -3.63 -7.54
CA LEU A 8 -1.36 -3.33 -8.98
C LEU A 8 -2.52 -2.40 -9.33
N GLN A 9 -3.34 -2.03 -8.35
CA GLN A 9 -4.52 -1.17 -8.54
C GLN A 9 -4.35 0.14 -7.76
N TRP A 10 -5.40 0.64 -7.14
CA TRP A 10 -5.43 1.90 -6.35
C TRP A 10 -5.30 1.65 -4.84
N GLY A 11 -4.55 0.63 -4.44
CA GLY A 11 -4.39 0.25 -3.04
C GLY A 11 -5.49 -0.69 -2.55
N ASP A 12 -5.38 -1.11 -1.28
CA ASP A 12 -6.34 -2.00 -0.61
C ASP A 12 -6.52 -3.39 -1.26
N GLU A 13 -5.54 -3.84 -2.06
CA GLU A 13 -5.56 -5.15 -2.74
C GLU A 13 -5.42 -6.34 -1.77
N GLY A 14 -5.19 -6.10 -0.47
CA GLY A 14 -4.98 -7.16 0.52
C GLY A 14 -3.52 -7.61 0.65
N LYS A 15 -2.56 -6.74 0.30
CA LYS A 15 -1.11 -7.02 0.38
C LYS A 15 -0.67 -7.55 1.73
N GLY A 16 -1.17 -6.97 2.85
CA GLY A 16 -0.79 -7.41 4.19
C GLY A 16 -1.03 -8.91 4.42
N LYS A 17 -2.22 -9.41 4.06
CA LYS A 17 -2.53 -10.85 4.11
C LYS A 17 -1.53 -11.67 3.29
N ILE A 18 -1.21 -11.22 2.09
CA ILE A 18 -0.28 -11.93 1.19
C ILE A 18 1.14 -11.94 1.76
N VAL A 19 1.61 -10.81 2.29
CA VAL A 19 2.91 -10.73 2.97
C VAL A 19 2.95 -11.67 4.17
N ASP A 20 1.94 -11.64 5.03
CA ASP A 20 1.82 -12.51 6.19
C ASP A 20 1.80 -14.02 5.81
N TYR A 21 1.10 -14.38 4.74
CA TYR A 21 1.09 -15.76 4.20
C TYR A 21 2.48 -16.21 3.74
N PHE A 22 3.24 -15.32 3.10
CA PHE A 22 4.58 -15.64 2.63
C PHE A 22 5.68 -15.46 3.68
N ALA A 23 5.45 -14.70 4.75
CA ALA A 23 6.46 -14.37 5.75
C ALA A 23 7.26 -15.57 6.29
N PRO A 24 6.66 -16.75 6.55
CA PRO A 24 7.41 -17.93 6.98
C PRO A 24 8.48 -18.42 6.00
N LYS A 25 8.41 -18.02 4.72
CA LYS A 25 9.37 -18.41 3.68
C LYS A 25 10.54 -17.43 3.54
N TYR A 26 10.53 -16.32 4.32
CA TYR A 26 11.52 -15.25 4.24
C TYR A 26 12.17 -14.97 5.60
N ASP A 27 13.46 -14.64 5.57
CA ASP A 27 14.21 -14.26 6.77
C ASP A 27 13.98 -12.78 7.15
N VAL A 28 13.67 -11.93 6.16
CA VAL A 28 13.49 -10.49 6.35
C VAL A 28 12.28 -9.99 5.57
N ILE A 29 11.39 -9.23 6.23
CA ILE A 29 10.34 -8.45 5.59
C ILE A 29 10.71 -6.97 5.72
N ALA A 30 10.74 -6.24 4.59
CA ALA A 30 11.20 -4.85 4.58
C ALA A 30 10.20 -3.92 3.89
N ARG A 31 9.63 -2.96 4.65
CA ARG A 31 8.81 -1.87 4.09
C ARG A 31 9.72 -0.86 3.41
N PHE A 32 9.48 -0.57 2.15
CA PHE A 32 10.37 0.30 1.37
C PHE A 32 9.80 1.69 1.08
N GLN A 33 8.49 1.93 1.26
CA GLN A 33 7.86 3.23 1.00
C GLN A 33 6.52 3.37 1.75
N GLY A 34 5.87 4.54 1.63
CA GLY A 34 4.62 4.88 2.29
C GLY A 34 4.85 5.38 3.72
N GLY A 35 3.87 5.21 4.56
CA GLY A 35 3.89 5.67 5.94
C GLY A 35 2.60 5.24 6.66
N PRO A 36 2.13 6.02 7.64
CA PRO A 36 0.92 5.69 8.43
C PRO A 36 -0.39 5.72 7.63
N ASN A 37 -0.36 6.13 6.36
CA ASN A 37 -1.51 6.07 5.44
C ASN A 37 -1.82 4.66 4.93
N ALA A 38 -0.92 3.69 5.07
CA ALA A 38 -1.21 2.29 4.77
C ALA A 38 -2.14 1.68 5.84
N GLY A 39 -2.86 0.63 5.47
CA GLY A 39 -3.70 -0.14 6.39
C GLY A 39 -3.66 -1.62 5.98
N HIS A 40 -2.67 -2.36 6.48
CA HIS A 40 -2.50 -3.77 6.20
C HIS A 40 -3.25 -4.60 7.24
N THR A 41 -4.41 -5.11 6.85
CA THR A 41 -5.24 -5.95 7.72
C THR A 41 -4.73 -7.39 7.74
N LEU A 42 -4.49 -7.90 8.93
CA LEU A 42 -4.07 -9.27 9.21
C LEU A 42 -5.06 -9.95 10.16
N TYR A 43 -5.03 -11.27 10.17
CA TYR A 43 -5.74 -12.08 11.14
C TYR A 43 -4.72 -12.96 11.89
N VAL A 44 -4.58 -12.71 13.19
CA VAL A 44 -3.72 -13.48 14.10
C VAL A 44 -4.62 -14.32 15.00
N GLY A 45 -4.76 -15.61 14.67
CA GLY A 45 -5.88 -16.40 15.17
C GLY A 45 -7.20 -15.76 14.73
N ASP A 46 -8.13 -15.61 15.67
CA ASP A 46 -9.45 -15.00 15.40
C ASP A 46 -9.47 -13.47 15.53
N LYS A 47 -8.32 -12.86 15.87
CA LYS A 47 -8.23 -11.42 16.10
C LYS A 47 -7.75 -10.69 14.87
N LYS A 48 -8.51 -9.66 14.47
CA LYS A 48 -8.14 -8.74 13.40
C LYS A 48 -7.19 -7.67 13.94
N VAL A 49 -6.09 -7.44 13.22
CA VAL A 49 -5.15 -6.34 13.48
C VAL A 49 -4.89 -5.57 12.20
N VAL A 50 -4.68 -4.26 12.32
CA VAL A 50 -4.35 -3.37 11.19
C VAL A 50 -2.98 -2.76 11.46
N LEU A 51 -2.02 -3.05 10.58
CA LEU A 51 -0.70 -2.45 10.61
C LEU A 51 -0.60 -1.30 9.61
N HIS A 52 0.04 -0.22 10.02
CA HIS A 52 0.23 0.98 9.22
C HIS A 52 1.68 1.11 8.72
N GLN A 53 2.65 0.95 9.59
CA GLN A 53 4.07 1.17 9.33
C GLN A 53 4.92 -0.07 9.58
N ILE A 54 4.55 -0.87 10.59
CA ILE A 54 5.26 -2.12 10.91
C ILE A 54 5.07 -3.10 9.76
N PRO A 55 6.16 -3.78 9.30
CA PRO A 55 6.04 -4.84 8.30
C PRO A 55 5.11 -5.98 8.73
N SER A 56 4.36 -6.54 7.79
CA SER A 56 3.35 -7.57 8.04
C SER A 56 3.92 -8.92 8.52
N GLY A 57 5.24 -9.07 8.53
CA GLY A 57 5.94 -10.26 9.06
C GLY A 57 6.13 -10.24 10.59
N VAL A 58 5.72 -9.18 11.29
CA VAL A 58 6.04 -8.97 12.72
C VAL A 58 5.53 -10.06 13.66
N PHE A 59 4.45 -10.77 13.28
CA PHE A 59 3.88 -11.87 14.06
C PHE A 59 4.59 -13.21 13.88
N HIS A 60 5.66 -13.26 13.08
CA HIS A 60 6.49 -14.44 12.87
C HIS A 60 7.83 -14.26 13.58
N GLU A 61 8.07 -14.99 14.66
CA GLU A 61 9.23 -14.83 15.57
C GLU A 61 10.59 -14.93 14.85
N GLN A 62 10.67 -15.78 13.82
CA GLN A 62 11.91 -16.00 13.06
C GLN A 62 12.18 -14.93 12.00
N THR A 63 11.24 -14.02 11.79
CA THR A 63 11.32 -13.03 10.72
C THR A 63 11.81 -11.69 11.26
N VAL A 64 12.86 -11.17 10.65
CA VAL A 64 13.34 -9.81 10.90
C VAL A 64 12.47 -8.82 10.11
N ASN A 65 12.04 -7.74 10.74
CA ASN A 65 11.20 -6.73 10.13
C ASN A 65 11.94 -5.40 10.06
N LEU A 66 12.08 -4.84 8.84
CA LEU A 66 12.81 -3.59 8.62
C LEU A 66 11.88 -2.50 8.09
N ILE A 67 11.87 -1.34 8.75
CA ILE A 67 11.33 -0.10 8.19
C ILE A 67 12.47 0.59 7.45
N GLY A 68 12.37 0.63 6.11
CA GLY A 68 13.40 1.17 5.23
C GLY A 68 13.34 2.70 5.11
N ASN A 69 14.40 3.28 4.55
CA ASN A 69 14.58 4.72 4.41
C ASN A 69 13.57 5.40 3.46
N GLY A 70 12.87 4.64 2.63
CA GLY A 70 11.82 5.20 1.76
C GLY A 70 10.51 5.47 2.50
N VAL A 71 10.31 4.91 3.68
CA VAL A 71 9.15 5.17 4.53
C VAL A 71 9.26 6.57 5.15
N VAL A 72 8.11 7.25 5.31
CA VAL A 72 7.97 8.41 6.21
C VAL A 72 7.28 7.93 7.48
N LEU A 73 7.99 7.98 8.60
CA LEU A 73 7.63 7.35 9.85
C LEU A 73 6.95 8.35 10.79
N ASP A 74 5.75 8.03 11.24
CA ASP A 74 5.06 8.73 12.32
C ASP A 74 5.35 8.05 13.65
N PRO A 75 6.13 8.66 14.55
CA PRO A 75 6.51 8.06 15.83
C PRO A 75 5.31 7.69 16.71
N VAL A 76 4.27 8.54 16.72
CA VAL A 76 3.06 8.32 17.54
C VAL A 76 2.30 7.08 17.06
N THR A 77 2.10 6.97 15.74
CA THR A 77 1.46 5.79 15.16
C THR A 77 2.31 4.54 15.40
N LEU A 78 3.64 4.62 15.25
CA LEU A 78 4.53 3.48 15.48
C LEU A 78 4.48 2.99 16.94
N LYS A 79 4.52 3.90 17.92
CA LYS A 79 4.40 3.56 19.35
C LYS A 79 3.11 2.77 19.60
N ARG A 80 1.97 3.28 19.11
CA ARG A 80 0.66 2.61 19.25
C ARG A 80 0.63 1.24 18.58
N GLU A 81 1.22 1.10 17.39
CA GLU A 81 1.31 -0.19 16.70
C GLU A 81 2.18 -1.19 17.48
N CYS A 82 3.32 -0.76 18.05
CA CYS A 82 4.16 -1.59 18.89
C CYS A 82 3.42 -2.08 20.13
N GLU A 83 2.61 -1.23 20.77
CA GLU A 83 1.76 -1.59 21.91
C GLU A 83 0.70 -2.64 21.51
N ILE A 84 0.06 -2.46 20.36
CA ILE A 84 -0.89 -3.43 19.82
C ILE A 84 -0.19 -4.77 19.55
N VAL A 85 0.95 -4.77 18.87
CA VAL A 85 1.71 -5.99 18.53
C VAL A 85 2.17 -6.68 19.83
N ALA A 86 2.62 -5.93 20.82
CA ALA A 86 2.99 -6.47 22.14
C ALA A 86 1.82 -7.15 22.87
N SER A 87 0.59 -6.66 22.69
CA SER A 87 -0.62 -7.30 23.27
C SER A 87 -0.91 -8.70 22.70
N PHE A 88 -0.27 -9.08 21.60
CA PHE A 88 -0.28 -10.43 21.03
C PHE A 88 0.91 -11.30 21.51
N GLY A 89 1.70 -10.81 22.47
CA GLY A 89 2.86 -11.53 23.02
C GLY A 89 4.14 -11.39 22.19
N VAL A 90 4.18 -10.51 21.19
CA VAL A 90 5.35 -10.27 20.36
C VAL A 90 6.25 -9.21 20.98
N ASP A 91 7.52 -9.53 21.18
CA ASP A 91 8.55 -8.56 21.59
C ASP A 91 9.12 -7.85 20.35
N VAL A 92 8.58 -6.67 20.05
CA VAL A 92 9.01 -5.86 18.88
C VAL A 92 10.48 -5.47 18.95
N LYS A 93 11.08 -5.38 20.14
CA LYS A 93 12.50 -5.03 20.29
C LYS A 93 13.43 -6.13 19.77
N LYS A 94 12.95 -7.37 19.63
CA LYS A 94 13.74 -8.48 19.07
C LYS A 94 13.78 -8.50 17.57
N ASN A 95 12.68 -8.13 16.90
CA ASN A 95 12.54 -8.39 15.47
C ASN A 95 12.21 -7.16 14.61
N LEU A 96 11.98 -5.98 15.22
CA LEU A 96 11.76 -4.72 14.48
C LEU A 96 13.01 -3.87 14.44
N PHE A 97 13.41 -3.48 13.23
CA PHE A 97 14.56 -2.64 12.93
C PHE A 97 14.13 -1.43 12.10
N ILE A 98 14.75 -0.28 12.35
CA ILE A 98 14.40 0.97 11.67
C ILE A 98 15.67 1.58 11.08
N SER A 99 15.63 1.92 9.78
CA SER A 99 16.77 2.56 9.13
C SER A 99 17.01 3.97 9.68
N GLN A 100 18.25 4.31 9.99
CA GLN A 100 18.66 5.68 10.37
C GLN A 100 18.24 6.73 9.35
N ARG A 101 18.12 6.35 8.06
CA ARG A 101 17.75 7.26 6.97
C ARG A 101 16.24 7.42 6.78
N THR A 102 15.41 6.73 7.56
CA THR A 102 13.96 6.90 7.53
C THR A 102 13.57 8.30 7.97
N ASN A 103 12.71 8.98 7.20
CA ASN A 103 12.30 10.35 7.51
C ASN A 103 11.18 10.34 8.54
N ILE A 104 11.19 11.34 9.44
CA ILE A 104 10.21 11.45 10.53
C ILE A 104 9.09 12.41 10.10
N ILE A 105 7.85 11.99 10.30
CA ILE A 105 6.68 12.87 10.24
C ILE A 105 6.62 13.65 11.56
N VAL A 106 6.70 14.97 11.47
CA VAL A 106 6.56 15.86 12.62
C VAL A 106 5.14 16.45 12.72
N PRO A 107 4.67 16.93 13.89
CA PRO A 107 3.32 17.46 14.06
C PRO A 107 2.91 18.50 13.03
N THR A 108 3.80 19.39 12.65
CA THR A 108 3.53 20.42 11.64
C THR A 108 3.32 19.89 10.23
N HIS A 109 3.79 18.67 9.87
CA HIS A 109 3.45 18.04 8.61
C HIS A 109 1.95 17.73 8.54
N ARG A 110 1.33 17.31 9.65
CA ARG A 110 -0.13 17.06 9.71
C ARG A 110 -0.92 18.35 9.52
N ALA A 111 -0.45 19.46 10.15
CA ALA A 111 -1.05 20.78 9.98
C ALA A 111 -0.96 21.27 8.52
N LEU A 112 0.22 21.12 7.88
CA LEU A 112 0.42 21.46 6.46
C LEU A 112 -0.44 20.63 5.53
N ASP A 113 -0.60 19.33 5.77
CA ASP A 113 -1.48 18.44 4.99
C ASP A 113 -2.93 18.92 5.06
N LYS A 114 -3.42 19.23 6.27
CA LYS A 114 -4.77 19.77 6.51
C LYS A 114 -4.97 21.13 5.84
N ALA A 115 -4.03 22.05 5.98
CA ALA A 115 -4.07 23.37 5.36
C ALA A 115 -4.10 23.28 3.82
N SER A 116 -3.24 22.46 3.23
CA SER A 116 -3.18 22.23 1.78
C SER A 116 -4.47 21.63 1.24
N GLU A 117 -5.05 20.62 1.92
CA GLU A 117 -6.32 20.03 1.49
C GLU A 117 -7.49 21.02 1.59
N LEU A 118 -7.53 21.85 2.64
CA LEU A 118 -8.56 22.88 2.77
C LEU A 118 -8.45 23.95 1.70
N ALA A 119 -7.23 24.37 1.37
CA ALA A 119 -6.97 25.38 0.34
C ALA A 119 -7.40 24.96 -1.07
N LYS A 120 -7.42 23.65 -1.36
CA LYS A 120 -7.88 23.11 -2.66
C LYS A 120 -9.40 23.18 -2.87
N GLY A 121 -10.20 23.42 -1.84
CA GLY A 121 -11.66 23.51 -1.96
C GLY A 121 -12.27 22.24 -2.59
N ASN A 122 -12.85 22.37 -3.78
CA ASN A 122 -13.47 21.24 -4.50
C ASN A 122 -12.44 20.30 -5.17
N ASP A 123 -11.20 20.74 -5.36
CA ASP A 123 -10.14 19.97 -6.00
C ASP A 123 -9.34 19.14 -5.00
N LYS A 124 -9.94 18.82 -3.85
CA LYS A 124 -9.31 17.97 -2.82
C LYS A 124 -8.89 16.63 -3.37
N ILE A 125 -7.67 16.23 -3.05
CA ILE A 125 -7.14 14.89 -3.38
C ILE A 125 -7.82 13.82 -2.52
N GLY A 126 -8.25 14.18 -1.32
CA GLY A 126 -8.79 13.25 -0.34
C GLY A 126 -7.71 12.63 0.53
N SER A 127 -6.70 13.43 0.90
CA SER A 127 -5.61 13.04 1.79
C SER A 127 -6.12 12.37 3.08
N THR A 128 -5.31 11.50 3.65
CA THR A 128 -5.56 10.89 4.97
C THR A 128 -5.27 11.84 6.13
N LEU A 129 -4.78 13.05 5.86
CA LEU A 129 -4.36 14.07 6.83
C LEU A 129 -3.30 13.57 7.84
N LYS A 130 -2.46 12.64 7.39
CA LYS A 130 -1.37 12.05 8.19
C LYS A 130 -0.02 12.73 7.97
N GLY A 131 0.02 13.81 7.17
CA GLY A 131 1.25 14.55 6.89
C GLY A 131 2.19 13.88 5.88
N ILE A 132 1.71 12.91 5.10
CA ILE A 132 2.52 12.14 4.15
C ILE A 132 3.12 13.03 3.07
N GLY A 133 2.27 13.82 2.39
CA GLY A 133 2.70 14.73 1.32
C GLY A 133 3.78 15.70 1.79
N PRO A 134 3.52 16.51 2.83
CA PRO A 134 4.51 17.42 3.38
C PRO A 134 5.82 16.76 3.84
N ALA A 135 5.75 15.55 4.42
CA ALA A 135 6.97 14.83 4.81
C ALA A 135 7.82 14.39 3.60
N TYR A 136 7.19 13.95 2.50
CA TYR A 136 7.91 13.67 1.25
C TYR A 136 8.43 14.95 0.57
N MET A 137 7.71 16.07 0.67
CA MET A 137 8.20 17.37 0.21
C MET A 137 9.49 17.75 0.94
N ASP A 138 9.54 17.62 2.25
CA ASP A 138 10.73 17.89 3.04
C ASP A 138 11.88 16.91 2.75
N LYS A 139 11.58 15.64 2.57
CA LYS A 139 12.55 14.63 2.15
C LYS A 139 13.25 15.07 0.86
N THR A 140 12.48 15.41 -0.17
CA THR A 140 13.00 15.83 -1.48
C THR A 140 13.62 17.23 -1.42
N GLY A 141 13.02 18.12 -0.62
CA GLY A 141 13.52 19.47 -0.34
C GLY A 141 14.76 19.52 0.57
N ARG A 142 15.21 18.36 1.09
CA ARG A 142 16.41 18.23 1.96
C ARG A 142 16.28 18.97 3.30
N ASN A 143 15.06 18.99 3.85
CA ASN A 143 14.76 19.63 5.14
C ASN A 143 14.32 18.63 6.21
N ALA A 144 14.03 17.40 5.81
CA ALA A 144 13.45 16.40 6.70
C ALA A 144 14.38 15.99 7.84
N LEU A 145 13.80 15.76 9.01
CA LEU A 145 14.45 15.03 10.10
C LEU A 145 14.42 13.53 9.81
N ARG A 146 15.48 12.85 10.18
CA ARG A 146 15.64 11.39 10.01
C ARG A 146 15.75 10.70 11.37
N VAL A 147 15.45 9.42 11.39
CA VAL A 147 15.55 8.60 12.61
C VAL A 147 16.98 8.62 13.18
N GLY A 148 18.00 8.68 12.33
CA GLY A 148 19.39 8.79 12.77
C GLY A 148 19.70 10.07 13.55
N ASP A 149 18.97 11.17 13.29
CA ASP A 149 19.17 12.44 13.98
C ASP A 149 18.76 12.36 15.47
N LEU A 150 17.99 11.33 15.85
CA LEU A 150 17.63 11.04 17.25
C LEU A 150 18.83 10.61 18.11
N LEU A 151 19.91 10.19 17.47
CA LEU A 151 21.15 9.80 18.13
C LEU A 151 22.04 11.02 18.43
N ASP A 152 21.66 12.19 17.93
CA ASP A 152 22.38 13.46 18.12
C ASP A 152 21.70 14.31 19.21
N ASN A 153 22.52 15.02 20.00
CA ASN A 153 22.05 15.91 21.07
C ASN A 153 21.29 17.14 20.54
N ASP A 154 21.46 17.48 19.26
CA ASP A 154 20.87 18.68 18.63
C ASP A 154 19.46 18.43 18.02
N PHE A 155 18.87 17.25 18.21
CA PHE A 155 17.57 16.91 17.62
C PHE A 155 16.47 17.95 17.91
N LYS A 156 16.31 18.38 19.17
CA LYS A 156 15.30 19.40 19.56
C LYS A 156 15.53 20.74 18.85
N LYS A 157 16.77 21.14 18.66
CA LYS A 157 17.12 22.36 17.93
C LYS A 157 16.74 22.25 16.45
N SER A 158 17.08 21.13 15.81
CA SER A 158 16.73 20.84 14.41
C SER A 158 15.21 20.77 14.22
N TYR A 159 14.49 20.15 15.16
CA TYR A 159 13.02 20.13 15.17
C TYR A 159 12.45 21.58 15.25
N THR A 160 12.97 22.42 16.14
CA THR A 160 12.51 23.80 16.31
C THR A 160 12.71 24.62 15.03
N GLN A 161 13.83 24.45 14.35
CA GLN A 161 14.11 25.12 13.07
C GLN A 161 13.12 24.68 11.97
N LEU A 162 12.87 23.37 11.86
CA LEU A 162 11.89 22.83 10.92
C LEU A 162 10.49 23.33 11.23
N LYS A 163 10.08 23.30 12.50
CA LYS A 163 8.79 23.84 12.97
C LYS A 163 8.60 25.29 12.57
N GLN A 164 9.59 26.15 12.80
CA GLN A 164 9.52 27.58 12.44
C GLN A 164 9.30 27.78 10.94
N LYS A 165 10.01 27.00 10.09
CA LYS A 165 9.80 27.02 8.65
C LYS A 165 8.37 26.62 8.28
N HIS A 166 7.83 25.55 8.88
CA HIS A 166 6.46 25.11 8.64
C HIS A 166 5.42 26.13 9.09
N LEU A 167 5.63 26.79 10.22
CA LEU A 167 4.74 27.86 10.69
C LEU A 167 4.69 29.05 9.71
N GLN A 168 5.82 29.40 9.09
CA GLN A 168 5.83 30.41 8.02
C GLN A 168 5.02 29.96 6.80
N LEU A 169 5.13 28.67 6.39
CA LEU A 169 4.35 28.11 5.29
C LEU A 169 2.85 28.07 5.63
N LEU A 170 2.48 27.72 6.86
CA LEU A 170 1.09 27.72 7.33
C LEU A 170 0.49 29.13 7.31
N GLY A 171 1.29 30.17 7.61
CA GLY A 171 0.90 31.55 7.48
C GLY A 171 0.44 31.94 6.08
N ASN A 172 1.05 31.37 5.02
CA ASN A 172 0.63 31.61 3.64
C ASN A 172 -0.74 31.02 3.29
N PHE A 173 -1.21 30.03 4.07
CA PHE A 173 -2.55 29.46 3.93
C PHE A 173 -3.60 30.18 4.79
N ASN A 174 -3.22 31.20 5.58
CA ASN A 174 -4.06 31.77 6.63
C ASN A 174 -4.63 30.69 7.58
N PHE A 175 -3.85 29.65 7.84
CA PHE A 175 -4.24 28.48 8.63
C PHE A 175 -3.52 28.48 9.97
N GLN A 176 -4.30 28.33 11.03
CA GLN A 176 -3.82 28.21 12.39
C GLN A 176 -4.36 26.91 12.99
N GLU A 177 -3.49 26.17 13.65
CA GLU A 177 -3.82 24.95 14.38
C GLU A 177 -2.99 24.94 15.68
N ASP A 178 -3.62 24.66 16.79
CA ASP A 178 -2.90 24.39 18.03
C ASP A 178 -2.34 22.97 17.94
N ILE A 179 -1.03 22.87 17.86
CA ILE A 179 -0.30 21.61 17.75
C ILE A 179 0.36 21.18 19.07
N SER A 180 0.13 21.90 20.17
CA SER A 180 0.81 21.66 21.45
C SER A 180 0.59 20.23 21.96
N GLY A 181 -0.64 19.72 21.96
CA GLY A 181 -0.92 18.34 22.35
C GLY A 181 -0.32 17.30 21.39
N TRP A 182 -0.20 17.62 20.09
CA TRP A 182 0.49 16.74 19.14
C TRP A 182 2.00 16.73 19.37
N GLU A 183 2.57 17.82 19.84
CA GLU A 183 4.01 17.90 20.15
C GLU A 183 4.34 17.09 21.41
N GLU A 184 3.50 17.13 22.44
CA GLU A 184 3.66 16.31 23.64
C GLU A 184 3.67 14.82 23.29
N GLU A 185 2.62 14.34 22.59
CA GLU A 185 2.56 12.94 22.12
C GLU A 185 3.75 12.57 21.22
N PHE A 186 4.19 13.49 20.37
CA PHE A 186 5.33 13.30 19.48
C PHE A 186 6.63 13.08 20.27
N PHE A 187 6.95 13.92 21.25
CA PHE A 187 8.20 13.79 22.01
C PHE A 187 8.20 12.56 22.90
N GLU A 188 7.06 12.16 23.49
CA GLU A 188 6.93 10.87 24.19
C GLU A 188 7.20 9.70 23.24
N ALA A 189 6.67 9.77 22.02
CA ALA A 189 6.89 8.73 21.01
C ALA A 189 8.34 8.71 20.49
N ILE A 190 9.04 9.85 20.45
CA ILE A 190 10.47 9.94 20.15
C ILE A 190 11.30 9.22 21.23
N GLU A 191 11.01 9.42 22.51
CA GLU A 191 11.68 8.71 23.60
C GLU A 191 11.48 7.19 23.51
N PHE A 192 10.29 6.75 23.13
CA PHE A 192 10.02 5.33 22.85
C PHE A 192 10.81 4.83 21.64
N LEU A 193 10.85 5.60 20.54
CA LEU A 193 11.54 5.25 19.30
C LEU A 193 13.05 5.05 19.52
N GLN A 194 13.67 5.85 20.38
CA GLN A 194 15.09 5.71 20.74
C GLN A 194 15.42 4.39 21.43
N GLN A 195 14.42 3.67 21.96
CA GLN A 195 14.61 2.36 22.60
C GLN A 195 14.51 1.18 21.62
N LEU A 196 14.14 1.44 20.37
CA LEU A 196 14.05 0.43 19.31
C LEU A 196 15.39 0.24 18.59
N ASN A 197 15.49 -0.80 17.76
CA ASN A 197 16.71 -1.07 16.99
C ASN A 197 16.86 -0.13 15.82
N ILE A 198 17.62 0.96 16.00
CA ILE A 198 17.97 1.89 14.93
C ILE A 198 19.27 1.40 14.29
N VAL A 199 19.23 1.16 12.96
CA VAL A 199 20.34 0.54 12.23
C VAL A 199 20.70 1.35 10.98
N ASN A 200 21.93 1.17 10.48
CA ASN A 200 22.30 1.63 9.15
C ASN A 200 21.65 0.72 8.10
N GLY A 201 20.43 1.10 7.65
CA GLY A 201 19.49 0.22 6.96
C GLY A 201 20.04 -0.41 5.67
N GLU A 202 20.74 0.37 4.83
CA GLU A 202 21.33 -0.10 3.60
C GLU A 202 22.45 -1.13 3.82
N TYR A 203 23.28 -0.95 4.84
CA TYR A 203 24.28 -1.96 5.22
C TYR A 203 23.62 -3.19 5.83
N PHE A 204 22.64 -2.99 6.70
CA PHE A 204 21.91 -4.08 7.34
C PHE A 204 21.25 -5.01 6.34
N ILE A 205 20.52 -4.47 5.37
CA ILE A 205 19.79 -5.30 4.39
C ILE A 205 20.74 -5.98 3.40
N ASN A 206 21.78 -5.27 2.93
CA ASN A 206 22.75 -5.84 1.99
C ASN A 206 23.62 -6.91 2.64
N ASP A 207 23.95 -6.80 3.94
CA ASP A 207 24.62 -7.88 4.70
C ASP A 207 23.75 -9.13 4.77
N LYS A 208 22.44 -8.99 5.07
CA LYS A 208 21.50 -10.10 5.05
C LYS A 208 21.46 -10.78 3.68
N ILE A 209 21.38 -9.99 2.59
CA ILE A 209 21.40 -10.51 1.21
C ILE A 209 22.71 -11.24 0.89
N ALA A 210 23.86 -10.68 1.30
CA ALA A 210 25.18 -11.28 1.08
C ALA A 210 25.34 -12.62 1.83
N LYS A 211 24.71 -12.75 2.99
CA LYS A 211 24.64 -14.00 3.78
C LYS A 211 23.61 -15.00 3.25
N GLY A 212 23.06 -14.78 2.06
CA GLY A 212 22.09 -15.69 1.44
C GLY A 212 20.68 -15.64 2.01
N LYS A 213 20.37 -14.68 2.89
CA LYS A 213 19.05 -14.53 3.49
C LYS A 213 18.01 -14.10 2.45
N LYS A 214 16.80 -14.65 2.58
CA LYS A 214 15.65 -14.33 1.70
C LYS A 214 14.97 -13.07 2.23
N VAL A 215 14.85 -12.07 1.38
CA VAL A 215 14.22 -10.79 1.70
C VAL A 215 12.92 -10.65 0.91
N LEU A 216 11.84 -10.22 1.56
CA LEU A 216 10.60 -9.81 0.93
C LEU A 216 10.41 -8.30 1.13
N ALA A 217 10.43 -7.56 0.04
CA ALA A 217 10.11 -6.14 0.04
C ALA A 217 8.58 -5.95 0.02
N GLU A 218 8.05 -5.29 1.04
CA GLU A 218 6.63 -5.04 1.22
C GLU A 218 6.27 -3.63 0.76
N GLY A 219 5.44 -3.53 -0.29
CA GLY A 219 4.89 -2.28 -0.79
C GLY A 219 3.63 -1.83 -0.05
N ALA A 220 3.35 -0.56 -0.09
CA ALA A 220 2.11 0.06 0.38
C ALA A 220 1.40 0.75 -0.79
N GLN A 221 0.10 1.06 -0.63
CA GLN A 221 -0.75 1.61 -1.68
C GLN A 221 -0.78 0.70 -2.92
N GLY A 222 -0.84 1.24 -4.13
CA GLY A 222 -0.85 0.47 -5.37
C GLY A 222 -0.25 1.27 -6.53
N SER A 223 0.06 0.59 -7.63
CA SER A 223 0.78 1.17 -8.78
C SER A 223 0.06 2.36 -9.41
N MET A 224 -1.28 2.33 -9.44
CA MET A 224 -2.08 3.43 -9.96
C MET A 224 -2.11 4.67 -9.02
N LEU A 225 -1.50 4.57 -7.84
CA LEU A 225 -1.26 5.67 -6.90
C LEU A 225 0.20 6.11 -6.85
N ASP A 226 1.08 5.58 -7.70
CA ASP A 226 2.49 5.99 -7.77
C ASP A 226 2.61 7.47 -8.12
N VAL A 227 3.57 8.17 -7.51
CA VAL A 227 3.76 9.61 -7.70
C VAL A 227 4.11 9.98 -9.14
N ASP A 228 4.84 9.11 -9.85
CA ASP A 228 5.30 9.35 -11.23
C ASP A 228 4.37 8.71 -12.28
N PHE A 229 3.92 7.49 -12.03
CA PHE A 229 3.21 6.65 -13.01
C PHE A 229 1.73 6.43 -12.70
N GLY A 230 1.25 6.92 -11.57
CA GLY A 230 -0.15 6.80 -11.16
C GLY A 230 -1.07 7.82 -11.82
N THR A 231 -2.31 7.85 -11.35
CA THR A 231 -3.37 8.76 -11.83
C THR A 231 -3.22 10.17 -11.28
N PHE A 232 -2.09 10.82 -11.59
CA PHE A 232 -1.78 12.18 -11.13
C PHE A 232 -2.88 13.19 -11.49
N PRO A 233 -3.24 14.16 -10.58
CA PRO A 233 -2.62 14.44 -9.28
C PRO A 233 -3.17 13.60 -8.10
N PHE A 234 -4.10 12.67 -8.34
CA PHE A 234 -4.76 11.85 -7.32
C PHE A 234 -3.93 10.59 -7.01
N VAL A 235 -2.74 10.82 -6.46
CA VAL A 235 -1.72 9.82 -6.15
C VAL A 235 -1.19 9.99 -4.73
N THR A 236 -0.42 9.02 -4.23
CA THR A 236 0.40 9.20 -3.04
C THR A 236 1.71 9.90 -3.40
N SER A 237 2.39 10.48 -2.42
CA SER A 237 3.67 11.18 -2.65
C SER A 237 4.89 10.24 -2.65
N SER A 238 4.68 8.94 -2.81
CA SER A 238 5.77 7.95 -2.78
C SER A 238 5.80 7.10 -4.05
N ASN A 239 6.97 6.51 -4.35
CA ASN A 239 7.13 5.55 -5.42
C ASN A 239 6.64 4.18 -4.96
N THR A 240 5.45 3.80 -5.43
CA THR A 240 4.79 2.54 -5.10
C THR A 240 5.19 1.39 -6.02
N THR A 241 5.87 1.71 -7.11
CA THR A 241 6.37 0.76 -8.11
C THR A 241 7.64 0.04 -7.63
N SER A 242 8.06 -0.99 -8.38
CA SER A 242 9.25 -1.79 -8.07
C SER A 242 10.54 -0.97 -8.02
N SER A 243 10.62 0.15 -8.75
CA SER A 243 11.76 1.09 -8.69
C SER A 243 11.95 1.67 -7.29
N GLY A 244 10.85 1.87 -6.53
CA GLY A 244 10.89 2.36 -5.16
C GLY A 244 11.64 1.45 -4.18
N ILE A 245 11.77 0.16 -4.48
CA ILE A 245 12.52 -0.80 -3.65
C ILE A 245 14.00 -0.41 -3.58
N CYS A 246 14.58 -0.08 -4.73
CA CYS A 246 15.99 0.27 -4.82
C CYS A 246 16.33 1.51 -3.98
N SER A 247 15.57 2.58 -4.16
CA SER A 247 15.77 3.82 -3.41
C SER A 247 15.31 3.72 -1.95
N GLY A 248 14.27 2.93 -1.68
CA GLY A 248 13.67 2.81 -0.36
C GLY A 248 14.38 1.87 0.60
N LEU A 249 15.22 0.95 0.11
CA LEU A 249 16.02 0.02 0.92
C LEU A 249 17.53 0.14 0.69
N GLY A 250 17.97 0.89 -0.33
CA GLY A 250 19.37 0.95 -0.72
C GLY A 250 19.89 -0.37 -1.31
N ILE A 251 19.06 -1.02 -2.15
CA ILE A 251 19.36 -2.31 -2.79
C ILE A 251 19.61 -2.08 -4.29
N ALA A 252 20.64 -2.71 -4.83
CA ALA A 252 20.88 -2.69 -6.26
C ALA A 252 19.79 -3.45 -7.03
N PRO A 253 19.34 -2.96 -8.22
CA PRO A 253 18.23 -3.56 -8.97
C PRO A 253 18.49 -5.02 -9.35
N GLN A 254 19.75 -5.43 -9.61
CA GLN A 254 20.13 -6.81 -9.93
C GLN A 254 19.92 -7.81 -8.78
N LYS A 255 19.62 -7.32 -7.56
CA LYS A 255 19.32 -8.19 -6.42
C LYS A 255 17.83 -8.55 -6.35
N ILE A 256 16.99 -7.86 -7.10
CA ILE A 256 15.54 -8.14 -7.18
C ILE A 256 15.34 -9.30 -8.15
N ARG A 257 14.60 -10.31 -7.71
CA ARG A 257 14.34 -11.53 -8.48
C ARG A 257 12.89 -11.59 -8.96
N ASP A 258 11.95 -11.72 -8.02
CA ASP A 258 10.53 -11.85 -8.31
C ASP A 258 9.78 -10.58 -7.88
N ILE A 259 8.93 -10.08 -8.77
CA ILE A 259 7.94 -9.03 -8.47
C ILE A 259 6.56 -9.67 -8.48
N ILE A 260 6.00 -9.83 -7.29
CA ILE A 260 4.69 -10.43 -7.06
C ILE A 260 3.66 -9.30 -6.99
N GLY A 261 2.84 -9.18 -8.01
CA GLY A 261 1.75 -8.21 -8.05
C GLY A 261 0.50 -8.73 -7.37
N VAL A 262 -0.15 -7.91 -6.55
CA VAL A 262 -1.44 -8.25 -5.93
C VAL A 262 -2.55 -7.42 -6.58
N THR A 263 -3.60 -8.09 -7.04
CA THR A 263 -4.81 -7.48 -7.59
C THR A 263 -6.04 -8.07 -6.90
N LYS A 264 -7.10 -7.27 -6.74
CA LYS A 264 -8.42 -7.83 -6.43
C LYS A 264 -9.06 -8.40 -7.69
N ALA A 265 -10.02 -9.29 -7.52
CA ALA A 265 -10.88 -9.77 -8.61
C ALA A 265 -11.80 -8.68 -9.19
N TYR A 266 -11.84 -7.50 -8.56
CA TYR A 266 -12.54 -6.28 -8.96
C TYR A 266 -11.68 -5.07 -8.57
N CYS A 267 -12.12 -3.84 -8.87
CA CYS A 267 -11.39 -2.63 -8.49
C CYS A 267 -12.06 -1.89 -7.34
N THR A 268 -11.23 -1.23 -6.51
CA THR A 268 -11.72 -0.26 -5.53
C THR A 268 -10.81 0.96 -5.50
N ARG A 269 -11.38 2.12 -5.16
CA ARG A 269 -10.63 3.35 -4.96
C ARG A 269 -11.15 4.12 -3.75
N VAL A 270 -10.24 4.71 -2.97
CA VAL A 270 -10.57 5.68 -1.91
C VAL A 270 -10.24 7.08 -2.41
N GLY A 271 -11.09 8.06 -2.08
CA GLY A 271 -10.88 9.45 -2.45
C GLY A 271 -11.22 9.78 -3.90
N SER A 272 -10.80 10.97 -4.30
CA SER A 272 -11.06 11.52 -5.64
C SER A 272 -10.18 10.90 -6.71
N GLY A 273 -10.43 11.29 -7.96
CA GLY A 273 -9.64 10.90 -9.12
C GLY A 273 -10.32 9.88 -10.03
N PRO A 274 -9.70 9.59 -11.19
CA PRO A 274 -10.30 8.76 -12.22
C PRO A 274 -10.48 7.30 -11.78
N PHE A 275 -11.63 6.76 -12.14
CA PHE A 275 -11.96 5.34 -11.91
C PHE A 275 -12.86 4.87 -13.04
N PRO A 276 -12.30 4.49 -14.20
CA PRO A 276 -13.08 4.22 -15.42
C PRO A 276 -14.16 3.16 -15.27
N THR A 277 -13.91 2.14 -14.45
CA THR A 277 -14.83 1.00 -14.23
C THR A 277 -15.74 1.18 -13.01
N GLU A 278 -15.81 2.38 -12.44
CA GLU A 278 -16.67 2.65 -11.26
C GLU A 278 -18.14 2.34 -11.53
N LEU A 279 -18.77 1.67 -10.58
CA LEU A 279 -20.19 1.34 -10.60
C LEU A 279 -20.94 2.18 -9.56
N ASN A 280 -21.80 3.06 -10.06
CA ASN A 280 -22.66 3.94 -9.24
C ASN A 280 -24.09 3.42 -9.16
N ASP A 281 -24.26 2.10 -9.13
CA ASP A 281 -25.52 1.37 -9.16
C ASP A 281 -25.61 0.32 -8.06
N ALA A 282 -26.64 -0.51 -8.09
CA ALA A 282 -26.86 -1.60 -7.13
C ALA A 282 -25.72 -2.61 -7.11
N THR A 283 -25.05 -2.84 -8.24
CA THR A 283 -23.92 -3.77 -8.37
C THR A 283 -22.70 -3.24 -7.60
N GLY A 284 -22.40 -1.93 -7.74
CA GLY A 284 -21.34 -1.28 -6.98
C GLY A 284 -21.57 -1.30 -5.47
N GLU A 285 -22.83 -1.11 -5.04
CA GLU A 285 -23.22 -1.22 -3.64
C GLU A 285 -23.10 -2.65 -3.11
N GLU A 286 -23.46 -3.64 -3.91
CA GLU A 286 -23.33 -5.06 -3.57
C GLU A 286 -21.87 -5.45 -3.40
N LEU A 287 -20.99 -5.07 -4.33
CA LEU A 287 -19.52 -5.25 -4.21
C LEU A 287 -18.98 -4.64 -2.93
N ARG A 288 -19.41 -3.40 -2.61
CA ARG A 288 -18.99 -2.70 -1.38
C ARG A 288 -19.42 -3.46 -0.12
N LYS A 289 -20.66 -3.90 -0.08
CA LYS A 289 -21.25 -4.61 1.06
C LYS A 289 -20.58 -5.98 1.27
N LEU A 290 -20.55 -6.82 0.22
CA LEU A 290 -19.97 -8.17 0.28
C LEU A 290 -18.47 -8.12 0.56
N GLY A 291 -17.76 -7.20 -0.10
CA GLY A 291 -16.33 -7.00 0.08
C GLY A 291 -15.94 -6.28 1.38
N SER A 292 -16.92 -5.79 2.16
CA SER A 292 -16.65 -4.91 3.32
C SER A 292 -15.70 -3.78 2.94
N GLU A 293 -15.99 -3.11 1.81
CA GLU A 293 -15.10 -2.11 1.21
C GLU A 293 -15.22 -0.76 1.90
N PHE A 294 -14.61 -0.68 3.09
CA PHE A 294 -14.46 0.53 3.89
C PHE A 294 -12.98 0.72 4.25
N GLY A 295 -12.55 1.97 4.31
CA GLY A 295 -11.16 2.30 4.63
C GLY A 295 -10.78 1.83 6.04
N ALA A 296 -9.73 1.02 6.16
CA ALA A 296 -9.30 0.47 7.45
C ALA A 296 -8.93 1.56 8.48
N THR A 297 -8.43 2.70 8.00
CA THR A 297 -8.00 3.83 8.84
C THR A 297 -9.10 4.89 9.02
N THR A 298 -9.86 5.17 7.97
CA THR A 298 -10.80 6.32 7.94
C THR A 298 -12.26 5.91 8.01
N GLY A 299 -12.57 4.63 7.85
CA GLY A 299 -13.95 4.12 7.74
C GLY A 299 -14.70 4.60 6.49
N ARG A 300 -14.08 5.39 5.61
CA ARG A 300 -14.73 5.92 4.39
C ARG A 300 -15.13 4.77 3.46
N PRO A 301 -16.33 4.81 2.87
CA PRO A 301 -16.74 3.84 1.86
C PRO A 301 -15.79 3.94 0.65
N ARG A 302 -15.37 2.79 0.16
CA ARG A 302 -14.60 2.71 -1.08
C ARG A 302 -15.54 2.75 -2.27
N ARG A 303 -15.13 3.44 -3.33
CA ARG A 303 -15.72 3.33 -4.65
C ARG A 303 -15.40 1.95 -5.19
N CYS A 304 -16.36 1.25 -5.78
CA CYS A 304 -16.22 -0.12 -6.29
C CYS A 304 -16.52 -0.15 -7.78
N GLY A 305 -15.88 -1.06 -8.50
CA GLY A 305 -16.10 -1.22 -9.93
C GLY A 305 -15.50 -2.54 -10.45
N TRP A 306 -15.80 -2.88 -11.70
CA TRP A 306 -15.26 -4.06 -12.33
C TRP A 306 -13.74 -3.99 -12.48
N ILE A 307 -13.10 -5.14 -12.66
CA ILE A 307 -11.65 -5.19 -12.86
C ILE A 307 -11.27 -4.45 -14.14
N ASP A 308 -10.26 -3.58 -14.03
CA ASP A 308 -9.72 -2.81 -15.14
C ASP A 308 -8.43 -3.47 -15.64
N LEU A 309 -8.55 -4.22 -16.75
CA LEU A 309 -7.43 -4.96 -17.31
C LEU A 309 -6.45 -4.05 -18.05
N VAL A 310 -6.88 -2.88 -18.53
CA VAL A 310 -5.98 -1.88 -19.15
C VAL A 310 -5.03 -1.35 -18.08
N ALA A 311 -5.57 -0.91 -16.94
CA ALA A 311 -4.77 -0.44 -15.81
C ALA A 311 -3.91 -1.56 -15.21
N LEU A 312 -4.45 -2.80 -15.12
CA LEU A 312 -3.72 -3.95 -14.58
C LEU A 312 -2.53 -4.34 -15.48
N LYS A 313 -2.73 -4.39 -16.79
CA LYS A 313 -1.65 -4.66 -17.77
C LYS A 313 -0.56 -3.60 -17.72
N TYR A 314 -0.95 -2.33 -17.63
CA TYR A 314 -0.03 -1.21 -17.45
C TYR A 314 0.78 -1.36 -16.16
N ALA A 315 0.12 -1.65 -15.03
CA ALA A 315 0.79 -1.87 -13.76
C ALA A 315 1.76 -3.06 -13.80
N CYS A 316 1.39 -4.17 -14.47
CA CYS A 316 2.29 -5.30 -14.69
C CYS A 316 3.54 -4.90 -15.48
N MET A 317 3.37 -4.11 -16.54
CA MET A 317 4.45 -3.65 -17.41
C MET A 317 5.45 -2.76 -16.67
N ILE A 318 4.98 -1.70 -15.98
CA ILE A 318 5.88 -0.74 -15.32
C ILE A 318 6.63 -1.33 -14.12
N ASN A 319 6.08 -2.36 -13.52
CA ASN A 319 6.70 -3.05 -12.39
C ASN A 319 7.57 -4.24 -12.80
N GLY A 320 7.46 -4.75 -14.03
CA GLY A 320 8.10 -6.01 -14.42
C GLY A 320 7.57 -7.19 -13.62
N VAL A 321 6.24 -7.27 -13.45
CA VAL A 321 5.58 -8.30 -12.63
C VAL A 321 5.86 -9.69 -13.17
N THR A 322 6.34 -10.59 -12.31
CA THR A 322 6.66 -11.99 -12.67
C THR A 322 5.50 -12.93 -12.35
N LYS A 323 4.69 -12.61 -11.36
CA LYS A 323 3.54 -13.40 -10.89
C LYS A 323 2.46 -12.48 -10.36
N VAL A 324 1.20 -12.87 -10.53
CA VAL A 324 0.04 -12.15 -9.96
C VAL A 324 -0.61 -13.00 -8.89
N ILE A 325 -1.08 -12.37 -7.83
CA ILE A 325 -1.95 -12.96 -6.82
C ILE A 325 -3.29 -12.22 -6.87
N MET A 326 -4.36 -12.97 -7.12
CA MET A 326 -5.72 -12.45 -7.13
C MET A 326 -6.35 -12.60 -5.76
N THR A 327 -6.83 -11.51 -5.19
CA THR A 327 -7.50 -11.52 -3.89
C THR A 327 -9.00 -11.26 -4.02
N LYS A 328 -9.75 -11.60 -2.96
CA LYS A 328 -11.20 -11.34 -2.88
C LYS A 328 -12.01 -11.95 -4.03
N ALA A 329 -11.59 -13.09 -4.53
CA ALA A 329 -12.32 -13.80 -5.57
C ALA A 329 -13.68 -14.34 -5.08
N ASP A 330 -13.76 -14.67 -3.79
CA ASP A 330 -14.98 -15.07 -3.06
C ASP A 330 -16.10 -14.03 -3.09
N ILE A 331 -15.74 -12.75 -3.21
CA ILE A 331 -16.73 -11.66 -3.27
C ILE A 331 -17.61 -11.75 -4.52
N LEU A 332 -17.06 -12.34 -5.58
CA LEU A 332 -17.78 -12.52 -6.85
C LEU A 332 -18.65 -13.79 -6.91
N ASP A 333 -18.67 -14.58 -5.87
CA ASP A 333 -19.34 -15.91 -5.83
C ASP A 333 -20.82 -15.88 -6.20
N ASN A 334 -21.54 -14.82 -5.84
CA ASN A 334 -22.98 -14.71 -6.03
C ASN A 334 -23.40 -13.92 -7.28
N PHE A 335 -22.44 -13.34 -8.01
CA PHE A 335 -22.76 -12.58 -9.21
C PHE A 335 -23.09 -13.51 -10.37
N LYS A 336 -24.23 -13.26 -11.05
CA LYS A 336 -24.65 -14.02 -12.22
C LYS A 336 -23.84 -13.69 -13.47
N GLU A 337 -23.42 -12.44 -13.57
CA GLU A 337 -22.62 -11.89 -14.66
C GLU A 337 -21.50 -11.03 -14.07
N LEU A 338 -20.33 -11.13 -14.67
CA LEU A 338 -19.14 -10.37 -14.34
C LEU A 338 -18.67 -9.63 -15.58
N GLU A 339 -18.09 -8.46 -15.40
CA GLU A 339 -17.52 -7.71 -16.49
C GLU A 339 -16.04 -7.38 -16.25
N VAL A 340 -15.29 -7.26 -17.32
CA VAL A 340 -13.89 -6.84 -17.31
C VAL A 340 -13.69 -5.72 -18.32
N CYS A 341 -12.97 -4.67 -17.94
CA CYS A 341 -12.63 -3.59 -18.88
C CYS A 341 -11.42 -4.03 -19.74
N THR A 342 -11.60 -4.04 -21.06
CA THR A 342 -10.59 -4.48 -22.02
C THR A 342 -10.04 -3.34 -22.89
N ALA A 343 -10.69 -2.19 -22.90
CA ALA A 343 -10.24 -0.97 -23.59
C ALA A 343 -10.94 0.25 -23.00
N TYR A 344 -10.44 1.42 -23.31
CA TYR A 344 -11.09 2.70 -23.04
C TYR A 344 -11.56 3.32 -24.35
N ASN A 345 -12.83 3.70 -24.45
CA ASN A 345 -13.33 4.53 -25.54
C ASN A 345 -13.18 6.00 -25.13
N ILE A 346 -12.41 6.75 -25.93
CA ILE A 346 -12.18 8.20 -25.75
C ILE A 346 -12.49 8.89 -27.06
N GLY A 347 -13.61 9.62 -27.11
CA GLY A 347 -14.02 10.34 -28.31
C GLY A 347 -14.25 9.44 -29.54
N GLY A 348 -14.75 8.22 -29.34
CA GLY A 348 -15.03 7.24 -30.39
C GLY A 348 -13.83 6.36 -30.80
N LYS A 349 -12.66 6.55 -30.15
CA LYS A 349 -11.47 5.75 -30.40
C LYS A 349 -11.21 4.81 -29.21
N GLU A 350 -11.05 3.52 -29.49
CA GLU A 350 -10.65 2.54 -28.48
C GLU A 350 -9.14 2.54 -28.27
N LEU A 351 -8.74 2.52 -27.01
CA LEU A 351 -7.35 2.50 -26.55
C LEU A 351 -7.16 1.37 -25.52
N GLN A 352 -6.08 0.61 -25.65
CA GLN A 352 -5.63 -0.41 -24.69
C GLN A 352 -4.44 0.07 -23.87
N GLU A 353 -4.27 1.36 -23.74
CA GLU A 353 -3.23 2.02 -22.97
C GLU A 353 -3.85 2.99 -21.97
N VAL A 354 -3.21 3.16 -20.82
CA VAL A 354 -3.61 4.17 -19.83
C VAL A 354 -3.22 5.54 -20.38
N PRO A 355 -4.19 6.44 -20.65
CA PRO A 355 -3.89 7.74 -21.22
C PRO A 355 -3.24 8.66 -20.17
N PHE A 356 -2.29 9.49 -20.61
CA PHE A 356 -1.60 10.47 -19.75
C PHE A 356 -2.59 11.37 -18.98
N GLN A 357 -3.63 11.83 -19.64
CA GLN A 357 -4.63 12.75 -19.06
C GLN A 357 -5.93 11.99 -18.70
N MET A 358 -5.87 11.04 -17.81
CA MET A 358 -7.07 10.30 -17.40
C MET A 358 -8.18 11.21 -16.83
N MET A 359 -7.83 12.33 -16.17
CA MET A 359 -8.80 13.25 -15.56
C MET A 359 -9.56 14.13 -16.56
N HIS A 360 -8.97 14.43 -17.70
CA HIS A 360 -9.48 15.42 -18.64
C HIS A 360 -10.26 14.80 -19.80
N LYS A 361 -10.44 13.50 -19.79
CA LYS A 361 -11.10 12.77 -20.88
C LYS A 361 -12.33 12.05 -20.36
N ASN A 362 -13.41 12.12 -21.15
CA ASN A 362 -14.57 11.26 -20.94
C ASN A 362 -14.17 9.82 -21.30
N ILE A 363 -13.65 9.09 -20.35
CA ILE A 363 -13.22 7.70 -20.51
C ILE A 363 -14.43 6.81 -20.28
N VAL A 364 -14.85 6.10 -21.32
CA VAL A 364 -15.90 5.09 -21.25
C VAL A 364 -15.24 3.73 -21.32
N PRO A 365 -15.37 2.86 -20.29
CA PRO A 365 -14.78 1.51 -20.34
C PRO A 365 -15.49 0.66 -21.40
N VAL A 366 -14.72 -0.08 -22.19
CA VAL A 366 -15.23 -1.12 -23.07
C VAL A 366 -15.21 -2.42 -22.28
N LEU A 367 -16.40 -2.93 -21.98
CA LEU A 367 -16.58 -4.07 -21.08
C LEU A 367 -16.81 -5.37 -21.87
N LYS A 368 -16.26 -6.46 -21.36
CA LYS A 368 -16.51 -7.82 -21.82
C LYS A 368 -17.15 -8.61 -20.69
N SER A 369 -18.29 -9.21 -20.98
CA SER A 369 -19.07 -10.01 -20.02
C SER A 369 -18.58 -11.44 -19.89
N PHE A 370 -18.71 -11.98 -18.69
CA PHE A 370 -18.47 -13.37 -18.33
C PHE A 370 -19.63 -13.89 -17.48
N SER A 371 -20.02 -15.14 -17.69
CA SER A 371 -20.95 -15.80 -16.77
C SER A 371 -20.30 -15.97 -15.41
N GLY A 372 -20.97 -15.52 -14.36
CA GLY A 372 -20.56 -15.77 -12.98
C GLY A 372 -20.65 -17.26 -12.62
N TRP A 373 -19.90 -17.68 -11.64
CA TRP A 373 -19.86 -19.10 -11.21
C TRP A 373 -20.96 -19.45 -10.24
N ASN A 374 -21.55 -18.48 -9.57
CA ASN A 374 -22.73 -18.62 -8.70
C ASN A 374 -22.65 -19.80 -7.72
N CYS A 375 -21.52 -19.95 -7.07
CA CYS A 375 -21.28 -20.93 -6.02
C CYS A 375 -20.23 -20.44 -5.03
N ASN A 376 -20.32 -20.92 -3.78
CA ASN A 376 -19.41 -20.56 -2.71
C ASN A 376 -18.03 -21.23 -2.91
N THR A 377 -16.98 -20.42 -3.05
CA THR A 377 -15.61 -20.89 -3.26
C THR A 377 -14.76 -20.92 -1.98
N ILE A 378 -15.28 -20.43 -0.86
CA ILE A 378 -14.55 -20.24 0.41
C ILE A 378 -13.93 -21.54 0.95
N ALA A 379 -14.58 -22.67 0.72
CA ALA A 379 -14.13 -23.99 1.17
C ALA A 379 -13.10 -24.65 0.24
N ALA A 380 -12.94 -24.16 -0.99
CA ALA A 380 -12.00 -24.71 -1.95
C ALA A 380 -10.55 -24.55 -1.49
N LYS A 381 -9.76 -25.61 -1.61
CA LYS A 381 -8.34 -25.67 -1.22
C LYS A 381 -7.42 -25.92 -2.41
N THR A 382 -7.95 -26.42 -3.50
CA THR A 382 -7.21 -26.78 -4.71
C THR A 382 -7.84 -26.16 -5.96
N VAL A 383 -7.08 -26.06 -7.04
CA VAL A 383 -7.56 -25.57 -8.34
C VAL A 383 -8.67 -26.48 -8.90
N ALA A 384 -8.58 -27.78 -8.64
CA ALA A 384 -9.59 -28.74 -9.10
C ALA A 384 -10.99 -28.45 -8.54
N GLU A 385 -11.04 -27.93 -7.32
CA GLU A 385 -12.29 -27.60 -6.63
C GLU A 385 -12.89 -26.24 -7.07
N LEU A 386 -12.12 -25.42 -7.82
CA LEU A 386 -12.62 -24.16 -8.34
C LEU A 386 -13.58 -24.37 -9.51
N PRO A 387 -14.66 -23.58 -9.61
CA PRO A 387 -15.60 -23.63 -10.73
C PRO A 387 -14.93 -23.38 -12.08
N GLU A 388 -15.35 -24.09 -13.13
CA GLU A 388 -14.81 -23.91 -14.49
C GLU A 388 -14.98 -22.48 -15.01
N LYS A 389 -16.09 -21.82 -14.67
CA LYS A 389 -16.32 -20.42 -15.03
C LYS A 389 -15.30 -19.47 -14.39
N MET A 390 -14.90 -19.73 -13.15
CA MET A 390 -13.86 -18.97 -12.47
C MET A 390 -12.49 -19.19 -13.11
N LYS A 391 -12.17 -20.44 -13.46
CA LYS A 391 -10.95 -20.78 -14.21
C LYS A 391 -10.90 -20.06 -15.56
N THR A 392 -12.04 -20.02 -16.28
CA THR A 392 -12.18 -19.30 -17.56
C THR A 392 -11.94 -17.80 -17.37
N TYR A 393 -12.52 -17.20 -16.34
CA TYR A 393 -12.31 -15.78 -15.99
C TYR A 393 -10.83 -15.48 -15.70
N VAL A 394 -10.20 -16.27 -14.84
CA VAL A 394 -8.78 -16.12 -14.48
C VAL A 394 -7.86 -16.33 -15.69
N ASN A 395 -8.14 -17.35 -16.51
CA ASN A 395 -7.36 -17.63 -17.73
C ASN A 395 -7.45 -16.47 -18.74
N TYR A 396 -8.61 -15.86 -18.88
CA TYR A 396 -8.75 -14.67 -19.74
C TYR A 396 -7.90 -13.51 -19.22
N ILE A 397 -7.92 -13.26 -17.91
CA ILE A 397 -7.07 -12.21 -17.29
C ILE A 397 -5.60 -12.50 -17.57
N ASN A 398 -5.14 -13.75 -17.34
CA ASN A 398 -3.74 -14.15 -17.62
C ASN A 398 -3.33 -13.85 -19.07
N GLN A 399 -4.18 -14.23 -20.02
CA GLN A 399 -3.92 -14.00 -21.45
C GLN A 399 -3.87 -12.49 -21.79
N TYR A 400 -4.76 -11.70 -21.19
CA TYR A 400 -4.82 -10.27 -21.46
C TYR A 400 -3.60 -9.52 -20.91
N ILE A 401 -3.20 -9.80 -19.66
CA ILE A 401 -2.09 -9.08 -19.01
C ILE A 401 -0.71 -9.67 -19.35
N GLY A 402 -0.66 -10.90 -19.87
CA GLY A 402 0.58 -11.60 -20.22
C GLY A 402 1.37 -12.13 -19.01
N VAL A 403 0.74 -12.21 -17.83
CA VAL A 403 1.35 -12.70 -16.58
C VAL A 403 0.37 -13.65 -15.90
N ASN A 404 0.88 -14.77 -15.35
CA ASN A 404 0.02 -15.77 -14.73
C ASN A 404 -0.42 -15.36 -13.31
N VAL A 405 -1.68 -15.56 -13.00
CA VAL A 405 -2.18 -15.62 -11.63
C VAL A 405 -1.69 -16.91 -11.00
N SER A 406 -0.78 -16.80 -10.06
CA SER A 406 -0.15 -17.95 -9.38
C SER A 406 -0.90 -18.39 -8.13
N HIS A 407 -1.67 -17.48 -7.53
CA HIS A 407 -2.49 -17.77 -6.33
C HIS A 407 -3.81 -17.01 -6.40
N ILE A 408 -4.86 -17.63 -5.86
CA ILE A 408 -6.19 -17.04 -5.69
C ILE A 408 -6.54 -17.06 -4.22
N SER A 409 -6.82 -15.89 -3.63
CA SER A 409 -7.35 -15.79 -2.28
C SER A 409 -8.87 -15.76 -2.34
N ASN A 410 -9.49 -16.77 -1.73
CA ASN A 410 -10.92 -17.06 -1.72
C ASN A 410 -11.58 -16.89 -0.35
N GLY A 411 -11.03 -16.01 0.49
CA GLY A 411 -11.60 -15.67 1.79
C GLY A 411 -10.65 -14.80 2.63
N PRO A 412 -11.06 -14.34 3.82
CA PRO A 412 -10.28 -13.42 4.65
C PRO A 412 -9.13 -14.08 5.43
N GLY A 413 -9.23 -15.37 5.76
CA GLY A 413 -8.26 -16.10 6.57
C GLY A 413 -6.92 -16.32 5.85
N ARG A 414 -5.84 -16.45 6.63
CA ARG A 414 -4.49 -16.70 6.11
C ARG A 414 -4.44 -17.92 5.19
N GLU A 415 -5.10 -19.02 5.60
CA GLU A 415 -5.09 -20.30 4.89
C GLU A 415 -5.99 -20.34 3.64
N GLN A 416 -6.79 -19.30 3.42
CA GLN A 416 -7.71 -19.22 2.28
C GLN A 416 -7.00 -18.63 1.07
N ILE A 417 -5.97 -19.34 0.60
CA ILE A 417 -5.17 -19.02 -0.58
C ILE A 417 -4.87 -20.33 -1.33
N ILE A 418 -5.31 -20.40 -2.58
CA ILE A 418 -5.12 -21.54 -3.47
C ILE A 418 -3.96 -21.26 -4.40
N HIS A 419 -2.99 -22.15 -4.49
CA HIS A 419 -1.93 -22.10 -5.48
C HIS A 419 -2.47 -22.62 -6.82
N VAL A 420 -2.30 -21.85 -7.89
CA VAL A 420 -2.92 -22.12 -9.21
C VAL A 420 -1.89 -22.64 -10.24
N GLY A 421 -0.60 -22.35 -10.03
CA GLY A 421 0.45 -22.79 -10.96
C GLY A 421 1.69 -21.92 -10.93
#